data_1e97cc60da8839c9da624d141a401647
#
_entry.id   1e97cc60da8839c9da624d141a401647
#
_cell.length_a   1.000
_cell.length_b   1.000
_cell.length_c   1.000
_cell.angle_alpha   90.00
_cell.angle_beta   90.00
_cell.angle_gamma   90.00
#
_symmetry.space_group_name_H-M   'P 1'
#
loop_
_entity.id
_entity.type
_entity.pdbx_description
1 polymer ?
#
loop_
_entity_poly.entity_id
_entity_poly.type
_entity_poly.pdbx_seq_one_letter_code
_entity_poly.pdbx_strand_id
1 'polypeptide(L)'
;MIRSNGGPSRGRLVWCGLVATAALASEAALAEDHALAARAGLLGLGVEYAHSLGDRWAVRVGWNGSELGFEAEESGIDYDLDLVWDSLAVGVDFHPTGGALRLSAGLLRNDNRVEARGELNDTVTIGGTTYDSDAVGSLFGRVTFDNSAVFAGIGWDWSRRRTRGVGVSLDIGVLSQGSPRVSLRASGPIADVPEFEDDLAAEEAEFEDEIKDLDLLPFATIGVVFRF
;
A
#
# COMPACT_ATOMS: atom_id res chain seq x y z
N MET A 1 -23.99 -21.31 -30.63
CA MET A 1 -24.61 -19.97 -30.72
C MET A 1 -24.31 -19.29 -29.41
N ILE A 2 -23.16 -18.66 -29.33
CA ILE A 2 -22.57 -18.06 -28.12
C ILE A 2 -23.07 -16.63 -28.03
N ARG A 3 -23.82 -16.29 -27.01
CA ARG A 3 -24.15 -14.90 -26.68
C ARG A 3 -23.13 -14.38 -25.66
N SER A 4 -22.23 -13.56 -26.13
CA SER A 4 -21.39 -12.72 -25.28
C SER A 4 -22.28 -11.60 -24.70
N ASN A 5 -22.46 -11.61 -23.38
CA ASN A 5 -23.07 -10.49 -22.67
C ASN A 5 -21.99 -9.80 -21.86
N GLY A 6 -21.18 -9.01 -22.54
CA GLY A 6 -20.21 -8.13 -21.89
C GLY A 6 -20.93 -6.95 -21.26
N GLY A 7 -21.22 -7.01 -19.99
CA GLY A 7 -21.59 -5.86 -19.18
C GLY A 7 -20.30 -5.09 -18.82
N PRO A 8 -20.32 -3.74 -18.83
CA PRO A 8 -19.13 -2.96 -18.47
C PRO A 8 -18.85 -3.13 -16.98
N SER A 9 -17.66 -3.65 -16.65
CA SER A 9 -17.09 -3.62 -15.32
C SER A 9 -17.07 -2.17 -14.81
N ARG A 10 -17.95 -1.88 -13.89
CA ARG A 10 -17.96 -0.59 -13.19
C ARG A 10 -16.89 -0.64 -12.11
N GLY A 11 -15.66 -0.37 -12.49
CA GLY A 11 -14.63 0.00 -11.52
C GLY A 11 -15.18 1.15 -10.67
N ARG A 12 -15.59 0.84 -9.44
CA ARG A 12 -15.90 1.87 -8.44
C ARG A 12 -14.59 2.47 -7.98
N LEU A 13 -14.08 3.44 -8.77
CA LEU A 13 -13.16 4.41 -8.24
C LEU A 13 -13.92 5.18 -7.15
N VAL A 14 -13.77 4.78 -5.91
CA VAL A 14 -14.17 5.61 -4.78
C VAL A 14 -13.18 6.76 -4.75
N TRP A 15 -13.49 7.81 -5.48
CA TRP A 15 -12.84 9.09 -5.33
C TRP A 15 -13.22 9.61 -3.94
N CYS A 16 -12.44 9.25 -2.92
CA CYS A 16 -12.34 10.10 -1.74
C CYS A 16 -11.75 11.41 -2.23
N GLY A 17 -12.65 12.37 -2.48
CA GLY A 17 -12.30 13.69 -2.95
C GLY A 17 -11.36 14.36 -1.97
N LEU A 18 -10.07 14.27 -2.24
CA LEU A 18 -9.06 15.13 -1.66
C LEU A 18 -9.21 16.50 -2.34
N VAL A 19 -10.27 17.23 -1.97
CA VAL A 19 -10.28 18.67 -2.10
C VAL A 19 -9.29 19.20 -1.07
N ALA A 20 -8.01 19.16 -1.43
CA ALA A 20 -7.02 19.98 -0.76
C ALA A 20 -7.38 21.43 -1.10
N THR A 21 -8.25 22.02 -0.28
CA THR A 21 -8.41 23.45 -0.20
C THR A 21 -7.07 24.03 0.25
N ALA A 22 -6.26 24.39 -0.74
CA ALA A 22 -5.12 25.28 -0.57
C ALA A 22 -5.62 26.69 -0.24
N ALA A 23 -6.15 26.87 0.96
CA ALA A 23 -6.57 28.15 1.48
C ALA A 23 -6.06 28.24 2.92
N LEU A 24 -4.76 28.54 3.07
CA LEU A 24 -4.18 29.21 4.23
C LEU A 24 -2.84 29.81 3.79
N ALA A 25 -2.88 30.72 2.85
CA ALA A 25 -1.82 31.69 2.70
C ALA A 25 -2.14 32.86 3.62
N SER A 26 -1.96 32.71 4.92
CA SER A 26 -1.81 33.84 5.81
C SER A 26 -0.32 34.05 6.02
N GLU A 27 0.09 35.26 5.70
CA GLU A 27 1.38 35.87 5.81
C GLU A 27 2.03 35.59 7.18
N ALA A 28 2.85 34.54 7.24
CA ALA A 28 3.94 34.47 8.15
C ALA A 28 5.22 34.50 7.31
N ALA A 29 5.94 35.58 7.38
CA ALA A 29 7.33 35.69 6.91
C ALA A 29 8.17 34.70 7.70
N LEU A 30 8.16 33.45 7.34
CA LEU A 30 8.98 32.38 7.85
C LEU A 30 9.55 31.61 6.67
N ALA A 31 10.80 31.91 6.40
CA ALA A 31 11.85 31.08 5.83
C ALA A 31 11.39 29.92 4.91
N GLU A 32 11.88 29.94 3.73
CA GLU A 32 12.09 29.02 2.60
C GLU A 32 12.30 27.51 2.92
N ASP A 33 11.90 27.03 4.12
CA ASP A 33 12.30 25.75 4.69
C ASP A 33 11.17 24.70 4.69
N HIS A 34 10.01 25.03 4.16
CA HIS A 34 8.84 24.18 4.19
C HIS A 34 8.43 23.71 2.79
N ALA A 35 7.98 22.46 2.72
CA ALA A 35 7.42 21.90 1.49
C ALA A 35 6.23 21.00 1.78
N LEU A 36 5.25 21.04 0.89
CA LEU A 36 4.15 20.07 0.82
C LEU A 36 4.25 19.32 -0.50
N ALA A 37 4.00 18.02 -0.49
CA ALA A 37 4.00 17.20 -1.68
C ALA A 37 2.73 16.34 -1.76
N ALA A 38 2.21 16.21 -2.97
CA ALA A 38 1.31 15.12 -3.34
C ALA A 38 2.14 14.05 -4.03
N ARG A 39 1.97 12.81 -3.64
CA ARG A 39 2.81 11.68 -4.07
C ARG A 39 1.96 10.54 -4.62
N ALA A 40 2.52 9.82 -5.58
CA ALA A 40 1.93 8.61 -6.14
C ALA A 40 3.03 7.59 -6.44
N GLY A 41 2.77 6.32 -6.17
CA GLY A 41 3.74 5.26 -6.40
C GLY A 41 3.25 3.91 -5.93
N LEU A 42 4.19 2.98 -5.77
CA LEU A 42 3.88 1.61 -5.31
C LEU A 42 3.32 1.55 -3.89
N LEU A 43 3.50 2.60 -3.08
CA LEU A 43 2.88 2.74 -1.76
C LEU A 43 1.55 3.50 -1.80
N GLY A 44 0.90 3.58 -2.97
CA GLY A 44 -0.37 4.26 -3.16
C GLY A 44 -0.25 5.77 -3.40
N LEU A 45 -1.31 6.49 -3.07
CA LEU A 45 -1.37 7.95 -3.10
C LEU A 45 -1.08 8.52 -1.71
N GLY A 46 -0.40 9.66 -1.66
CA GLY A 46 -0.04 10.25 -0.37
C GLY A 46 0.16 11.74 -0.39
N VAL A 47 0.25 12.29 0.81
CA VAL A 47 0.63 13.68 1.06
C VAL A 47 1.81 13.67 2.03
N GLU A 48 2.73 14.59 1.83
CA GLU A 48 3.95 14.68 2.62
C GLU A 48 4.24 16.13 2.96
N TYR A 49 4.63 16.39 4.18
CA TYR A 49 5.18 17.65 4.63
C TYR A 49 6.66 17.46 4.95
N ALA A 50 7.49 18.37 4.47
CA ALA A 50 8.91 18.39 4.74
C ALA A 50 9.33 19.74 5.33
N HIS A 51 10.25 19.69 6.30
CA HIS A 51 10.90 20.85 6.89
C HIS A 51 12.40 20.71 6.77
N SER A 52 13.03 21.69 6.11
CA SER A 52 14.49 21.72 5.96
C SER A 52 15.16 22.21 7.24
N LEU A 53 16.17 21.47 7.69
CA LEU A 53 17.04 21.81 8.82
C LEU A 53 18.39 22.30 8.25
N GLY A 54 18.33 23.43 7.52
CA GLY A 54 19.47 23.98 6.78
C GLY A 54 19.71 23.29 5.43
N ASP A 55 20.91 23.44 4.88
CA ASP A 55 21.21 23.09 3.48
C ASP A 55 21.24 21.58 3.21
N ARG A 56 21.52 20.76 4.22
CA ARG A 56 21.79 19.33 4.02
C ARG A 56 20.79 18.39 4.66
N TRP A 57 20.02 18.84 5.62
CA TRP A 57 19.11 17.98 6.34
C TRP A 57 17.65 18.43 6.17
N ALA A 58 16.74 17.49 6.17
CA ALA A 58 15.31 17.74 6.30
C ALA A 58 14.64 16.62 7.09
N VAL A 59 13.52 16.94 7.72
CA VAL A 59 12.61 15.96 8.31
C VAL A 59 11.33 15.93 7.49
N ARG A 60 10.74 14.74 7.37
CA ARG A 60 9.50 14.54 6.62
C ARG A 60 8.47 13.78 7.45
N VAL A 61 7.22 14.16 7.28
CA VAL A 61 6.06 13.41 7.77
C VAL A 61 5.13 13.23 6.59
N GLY A 62 4.74 12.00 6.31
CA GLY A 62 3.89 11.66 5.18
C GLY A 62 2.81 10.67 5.57
N TRP A 63 1.66 10.77 4.92
CA TRP A 63 0.60 9.80 4.98
C TRP A 63 0.31 9.29 3.57
N ASN A 64 0.19 7.97 3.44
CA ASN A 64 -0.26 7.32 2.20
C ASN A 64 -1.56 6.59 2.49
N GLY A 65 -2.53 6.75 1.60
CA GLY A 65 -3.83 6.12 1.72
C GLY A 65 -4.46 5.97 0.35
N SER A 66 -4.74 4.72 -0.05
CA SER A 66 -5.49 4.40 -1.25
C SER A 66 -5.99 2.96 -1.19
N GLU A 67 -7.02 2.70 -1.94
CA GLU A 67 -7.60 1.37 -2.12
C GLU A 67 -7.75 1.12 -3.63
N LEU A 68 -7.27 -0.04 -4.07
CA LEU A 68 -7.38 -0.48 -5.46
C LEU A 68 -8.00 -1.87 -5.47
N GLY A 69 -9.20 -1.97 -6.06
CA GLY A 69 -9.89 -3.24 -6.27
C GLY A 69 -9.57 -3.82 -7.65
N PHE A 70 -9.37 -5.13 -7.70
CA PHE A 70 -9.19 -5.92 -8.92
C PHE A 70 -10.12 -7.12 -8.87
N GLU A 71 -10.74 -7.41 -10.00
CA GLU A 71 -11.48 -8.65 -10.22
C GLU A 71 -10.60 -9.59 -11.04
N ALA A 72 -10.45 -10.82 -10.62
CA ALA A 72 -9.73 -11.87 -11.32
C ALA A 72 -10.55 -13.16 -11.31
N GLU A 73 -10.50 -13.91 -12.40
CA GLU A 73 -11.07 -15.25 -12.50
C GLU A 73 -9.93 -16.23 -12.76
N GLU A 74 -9.72 -17.17 -11.86
CA GLU A 74 -8.73 -18.22 -12.03
C GLU A 74 -9.27 -19.56 -11.54
N SER A 75 -9.08 -20.61 -12.36
CA SER A 75 -9.49 -21.99 -12.04
C SER A 75 -10.96 -22.16 -11.65
N GLY A 76 -11.86 -21.30 -12.20
CA GLY A 76 -13.29 -21.33 -11.91
C GLY A 76 -13.68 -20.69 -10.57
N ILE A 77 -12.79 -19.92 -9.99
CA ILE A 77 -13.04 -19.12 -8.80
C ILE A 77 -13.00 -17.64 -9.21
N ASP A 78 -14.03 -16.89 -8.84
CA ASP A 78 -14.08 -15.44 -9.00
C ASP A 78 -13.45 -14.81 -7.77
N TYR A 79 -12.35 -14.08 -7.97
CA TYR A 79 -11.63 -13.37 -6.92
C TYR A 79 -11.86 -11.87 -7.00
N ASP A 80 -12.32 -11.30 -5.90
CA ASP A 80 -12.25 -9.86 -5.64
C ASP A 80 -11.03 -9.60 -4.75
N LEU A 81 -10.08 -8.81 -5.25
CA LEU A 81 -8.82 -8.46 -4.56
C LEU A 81 -8.81 -6.96 -4.27
N ASP A 82 -8.67 -6.59 -3.01
CA ASP A 82 -8.50 -5.21 -2.57
C ASP A 82 -7.10 -5.00 -1.99
N LEU A 83 -6.35 -4.10 -2.62
CA LEU A 83 -5.07 -3.61 -2.10
C LEU A 83 -5.33 -2.31 -1.33
N VAL A 84 -5.12 -2.35 -0.03
CA VAL A 84 -5.33 -1.21 0.85
C VAL A 84 -3.99 -0.71 1.35
N TRP A 85 -3.65 0.54 1.01
CA TRP A 85 -2.52 1.26 1.58
C TRP A 85 -3.03 2.22 2.64
N ASP A 86 -2.50 2.09 3.84
CA ASP A 86 -2.73 3.03 4.94
C ASP A 86 -1.47 3.07 5.80
N SER A 87 -0.70 4.14 5.64
CA SER A 87 0.57 4.26 6.34
C SER A 87 0.91 5.69 6.71
N LEU A 88 1.54 5.87 7.87
CA LEU A 88 2.06 7.13 8.35
C LEU A 88 3.58 7.00 8.49
N ALA A 89 4.33 7.83 7.75
CA ALA A 89 5.77 7.81 7.72
C ALA A 89 6.40 9.03 8.40
N VAL A 90 7.51 8.81 9.10
CA VAL A 90 8.41 9.87 9.57
C VAL A 90 9.80 9.52 9.10
N GLY A 91 10.47 10.48 8.45
CA GLY A 91 11.79 10.26 7.88
C GLY A 91 12.72 11.44 7.99
N VAL A 92 13.99 11.15 7.77
CA VAL A 92 15.07 12.12 7.69
C VAL A 92 15.72 12.00 6.31
N ASP A 93 15.96 13.15 5.70
CA ASP A 93 16.66 13.27 4.43
C ASP A 93 18.03 13.90 4.66
N PHE A 94 19.02 13.33 4.01
CA PHE A 94 20.35 13.90 3.89
C PHE A 94 20.63 14.26 2.44
N HIS A 95 20.96 15.52 2.19
CA HIS A 95 21.34 16.06 0.88
C HIS A 95 22.86 16.23 0.79
N PRO A 96 23.62 15.29 0.23
CA PRO A 96 25.09 15.32 0.26
C PRO A 96 25.69 16.58 -0.33
N THR A 97 25.06 17.12 -1.36
CA THR A 97 25.51 18.31 -2.09
C THR A 97 24.70 19.58 -1.78
N GLY A 98 23.73 19.52 -0.85
CA GLY A 98 22.73 20.56 -0.65
C GLY A 98 21.76 20.76 -1.83
N GLY A 99 21.85 19.92 -2.85
CA GLY A 99 21.04 19.98 -4.08
C GLY A 99 19.86 19.01 -4.07
N ALA A 100 19.44 18.62 -5.28
CA ALA A 100 18.27 17.77 -5.50
C ALA A 100 18.43 16.33 -4.96
N LEU A 101 19.64 15.78 -5.02
CA LEU A 101 19.93 14.42 -4.55
C LEU A 101 19.73 14.32 -3.04
N ARG A 102 19.01 13.28 -2.60
CA ARG A 102 18.81 12.97 -1.19
C ARG A 102 18.98 11.48 -0.89
N LEU A 103 19.49 11.18 0.28
CA LEU A 103 19.42 9.87 0.92
C LEU A 103 18.39 9.98 2.03
N SER A 104 17.49 9.01 2.10
CA SER A 104 16.35 9.04 3.02
C SER A 104 16.32 7.78 3.86
N ALA A 105 15.98 7.93 5.13
CA ALA A 105 15.66 6.81 6.00
C ALA A 105 14.58 7.20 7.00
N GLY A 106 13.80 6.24 7.47
CA GLY A 106 12.74 6.54 8.43
C GLY A 106 11.96 5.33 8.90
N LEU A 107 10.92 5.64 9.64
CA LEU A 107 9.98 4.71 10.21
C LEU A 107 8.61 4.92 9.59
N LEU A 108 7.84 3.85 9.51
CA LEU A 108 6.50 3.85 8.96
C LEU A 108 5.60 3.05 9.90
N ARG A 109 4.49 3.65 10.34
CA ARG A 109 3.37 2.88 10.85
C ARG A 109 2.67 2.27 9.65
N ASN A 110 2.54 0.96 9.65
CA ASN A 110 2.14 0.18 8.50
C ASN A 110 0.83 -0.55 8.79
N ASP A 111 -0.25 -0.03 8.25
CA ASP A 111 -1.57 -0.67 8.27
C ASP A 111 -1.97 -1.15 6.85
N ASN A 112 -0.97 -1.34 5.96
CA ASN A 112 -1.16 -1.87 4.61
C ASN A 112 -1.61 -3.33 4.67
N ARG A 113 -2.52 -3.71 3.76
CA ARG A 113 -3.04 -5.06 3.70
C ARG A 113 -3.56 -5.40 2.30
N VAL A 114 -3.61 -6.67 2.03
CA VAL A 114 -4.31 -7.24 0.88
C VAL A 114 -5.51 -8.00 1.42
N GLU A 115 -6.68 -7.76 0.86
CA GLU A 115 -7.90 -8.49 1.16
C GLU A 115 -8.34 -9.23 -0.11
N ALA A 116 -8.74 -10.49 0.05
CA ALA A 116 -9.21 -11.33 -1.03
C ALA A 116 -10.55 -11.95 -0.65
N ARG A 117 -11.46 -12.00 -1.59
CA ARG A 117 -12.71 -12.76 -1.48
C ARG A 117 -12.84 -13.68 -2.69
N GLY A 118 -12.97 -14.98 -2.45
CA GLY A 118 -13.22 -15.97 -3.48
C GLY A 118 -14.63 -16.52 -3.37
N GLU A 119 -15.35 -16.53 -4.49
CA GLU A 119 -16.61 -17.26 -4.64
C GLU A 119 -16.34 -18.58 -5.36
N LEU A 120 -16.66 -19.69 -4.68
CA LEU A 120 -16.34 -21.04 -5.13
C LEU A 120 -17.50 -21.60 -5.97
N ASN A 121 -17.18 -22.15 -7.16
CA ASN A 121 -18.21 -22.66 -8.05
C ASN A 121 -18.44 -24.18 -7.95
N ASP A 122 -17.40 -24.97 -7.60
CA ASP A 122 -17.49 -26.43 -7.53
C ASP A 122 -16.86 -26.97 -6.25
N THR A 123 -15.67 -27.54 -6.34
CA THR A 123 -14.89 -28.05 -5.20
C THR A 123 -13.62 -27.24 -5.05
N VAL A 124 -13.12 -27.13 -3.83
CA VAL A 124 -11.85 -26.47 -3.49
C VAL A 124 -10.99 -27.41 -2.68
N THR A 125 -9.67 -27.36 -2.88
CA THR A 125 -8.72 -28.07 -2.05
C THR A 125 -8.09 -27.10 -1.08
N ILE A 126 -8.14 -27.39 0.23
CA ILE A 126 -7.62 -26.58 1.32
C ILE A 126 -6.84 -27.51 2.25
N GLY A 127 -5.59 -27.20 2.56
CA GLY A 127 -4.73 -28.03 3.39
C GLY A 127 -4.54 -29.47 2.86
N GLY A 128 -4.67 -29.67 1.54
CA GLY A 128 -4.59 -30.97 0.90
C GLY A 128 -5.88 -31.78 0.90
N THR A 129 -6.96 -31.28 1.50
CA THR A 129 -8.30 -31.93 1.54
C THR A 129 -9.25 -31.22 0.58
N THR A 130 -10.03 -32.00 -0.18
CA THR A 130 -11.02 -31.44 -1.13
C THR A 130 -12.38 -31.31 -0.47
N TYR A 131 -12.95 -30.12 -0.54
CA TYR A 131 -14.24 -29.75 0.02
C TYR A 131 -15.23 -29.32 -1.05
N ASP A 132 -16.51 -29.53 -0.79
CA ASP A 132 -17.60 -29.02 -1.61
C ASP A 132 -17.80 -27.52 -1.37
N SER A 133 -18.00 -26.75 -2.44
CA SER A 133 -18.19 -25.29 -2.35
C SER A 133 -19.37 -24.88 -1.48
N ASP A 134 -20.48 -25.65 -1.51
CA ASP A 134 -21.65 -25.38 -0.68
C ASP A 134 -21.34 -25.53 0.82
N ALA A 135 -20.40 -26.39 1.17
CA ALA A 135 -19.96 -26.60 2.55
C ALA A 135 -19.01 -25.49 3.03
N VAL A 136 -18.09 -25.04 2.17
CA VAL A 136 -17.12 -23.98 2.47
C VAL A 136 -17.74 -22.58 2.39
N GLY A 137 -18.65 -22.35 1.43
CA GLY A 137 -19.21 -21.03 1.14
C GLY A 137 -18.20 -20.11 0.45
N SER A 138 -18.19 -18.82 0.80
CA SER A 138 -17.17 -17.88 0.33
C SER A 138 -15.91 -17.97 1.18
N LEU A 139 -14.74 -17.90 0.53
CA LEU A 139 -13.44 -17.79 1.18
C LEU A 139 -13.01 -16.32 1.29
N PHE A 140 -12.48 -15.95 2.45
CA PHE A 140 -11.92 -14.63 2.70
C PHE A 140 -10.46 -14.79 3.12
N GLY A 141 -9.58 -14.16 2.36
CA GLY A 141 -8.16 -14.10 2.65
C GLY A 141 -7.74 -12.68 3.07
N ARG A 142 -6.82 -12.58 3.99
CA ARG A 142 -6.19 -11.31 4.37
C ARG A 142 -4.71 -11.51 4.59
N VAL A 143 -3.90 -10.69 3.93
CA VAL A 143 -2.46 -10.61 4.16
C VAL A 143 -2.16 -9.29 4.85
N THR A 144 -1.48 -9.36 5.98
CA THR A 144 -1.02 -8.20 6.76
C THR A 144 0.47 -8.32 7.04
N PHE A 145 1.08 -7.21 7.46
CA PHE A 145 2.49 -7.12 7.81
C PHE A 145 2.67 -6.59 9.22
N ASP A 146 3.91 -6.39 9.67
CA ASP A 146 4.14 -5.75 10.95
C ASP A 146 3.63 -4.31 10.96
N ASN A 147 3.05 -3.87 12.08
CA ASN A 147 2.49 -2.52 12.24
C ASN A 147 3.56 -1.42 12.20
N SER A 148 4.83 -1.78 12.21
CA SER A 148 5.96 -0.87 12.10
C SER A 148 6.93 -1.38 11.07
N ALA A 149 7.36 -0.49 10.19
CA ALA A 149 8.32 -0.78 9.14
C ALA A 149 9.43 0.27 9.13
N VAL A 150 10.58 -0.09 8.58
CA VAL A 150 11.68 0.84 8.33
C VAL A 150 11.88 0.99 6.84
N PHE A 151 12.22 2.19 6.39
CA PHE A 151 12.54 2.42 4.99
C PHE A 151 13.88 3.11 4.83
N ALA A 152 14.52 2.83 3.70
CA ALA A 152 15.69 3.56 3.24
C ALA A 152 15.63 3.72 1.72
N GLY A 153 16.14 4.83 1.22
CA GLY A 153 16.08 5.12 -0.19
C GLY A 153 16.98 6.24 -0.67
N ILE A 154 16.97 6.42 -1.97
CA ILE A 154 17.60 7.52 -2.67
C ILE A 154 16.54 8.27 -3.46
N GLY A 155 16.62 9.58 -3.49
CA GLY A 155 15.65 10.40 -4.19
C GLY A 155 16.25 11.65 -4.80
N TRP A 156 15.44 12.30 -5.59
CA TRP A 156 15.73 13.59 -6.21
C TRP A 156 14.55 14.52 -5.99
N ASP A 157 14.82 15.66 -5.35
CA ASP A 157 13.86 16.76 -5.14
C ASP A 157 14.32 17.99 -5.92
N TRP A 158 13.81 18.14 -7.13
CA TRP A 158 14.17 19.28 -7.99
C TRP A 158 13.56 20.60 -7.52
N SER A 159 12.61 20.58 -6.56
CA SER A 159 12.07 21.79 -5.94
C SER A 159 13.14 22.52 -5.10
N ARG A 160 14.12 21.81 -4.55
CA ARG A 160 15.21 22.40 -3.74
C ARG A 160 16.10 23.38 -4.48
N ARG A 161 16.09 23.38 -5.79
CA ARG A 161 16.79 24.38 -6.61
C ARG A 161 16.10 25.74 -6.66
N ARG A 162 14.93 25.83 -6.05
CA ARG A 162 14.10 27.03 -6.00
C ARG A 162 13.80 27.37 -4.55
N THR A 163 13.82 28.64 -4.20
CA THR A 163 13.43 29.13 -2.88
C THR A 163 11.95 28.97 -2.64
N ARG A 164 11.13 29.18 -3.68
CA ARG A 164 9.68 29.01 -3.67
C ARG A 164 9.17 28.45 -5.01
N GLY A 165 8.05 27.74 -4.97
CA GLY A 165 7.34 27.32 -6.17
C GLY A 165 7.15 25.80 -6.26
N VAL A 166 6.72 25.37 -7.44
CA VAL A 166 6.41 23.98 -7.73
C VAL A 166 7.62 23.28 -8.34
N GLY A 167 7.88 22.06 -7.89
CA GLY A 167 8.87 21.15 -8.44
C GLY A 167 8.36 19.72 -8.47
N VAL A 168 9.23 18.80 -8.85
CA VAL A 168 8.94 17.37 -8.91
C VAL A 168 9.95 16.64 -8.01
N SER A 169 9.53 15.55 -7.39
CA SER A 169 10.41 14.63 -6.69
C SER A 169 10.25 13.20 -7.21
N LEU A 170 11.31 12.43 -7.08
CA LEU A 170 11.36 10.99 -7.35
C LEU A 170 12.07 10.31 -6.20
N ASP A 171 11.52 9.23 -5.68
CA ASP A 171 12.17 8.40 -4.67
C ASP A 171 12.13 6.93 -5.09
N ILE A 172 13.22 6.24 -4.82
CA ILE A 172 13.36 4.80 -5.00
C ILE A 172 13.99 4.25 -3.73
N GLY A 173 13.49 3.16 -3.22
CA GLY A 173 14.01 2.59 -1.99
C GLY A 173 13.46 1.20 -1.68
N VAL A 174 13.71 0.80 -0.46
CA VAL A 174 13.21 -0.45 0.11
C VAL A 174 12.52 -0.17 1.44
N LEU A 175 11.45 -0.90 1.66
CA LEU A 175 10.66 -0.92 2.88
C LEU A 175 10.80 -2.31 3.49
N SER A 176 11.31 -2.42 4.72
CA SER A 176 11.30 -3.65 5.49
C SER A 176 10.09 -3.62 6.41
N GLN A 177 9.10 -4.44 6.09
CA GLN A 177 7.77 -4.42 6.70
C GLN A 177 7.46 -5.66 7.55
N GLY A 178 8.47 -6.51 7.80
CA GLY A 178 8.32 -7.75 8.55
C GLY A 178 7.67 -8.86 7.73
N SER A 179 7.61 -10.04 8.33
CA SER A 179 7.04 -11.21 7.66
C SER A 179 5.54 -11.03 7.42
N PRO A 180 5.03 -11.43 6.26
CA PRO A 180 3.61 -11.46 5.99
C PRO A 180 2.90 -12.42 6.95
N ARG A 181 1.67 -12.10 7.31
CA ARG A 181 0.74 -12.96 8.03
C ARG A 181 -0.50 -13.12 7.20
N VAL A 182 -0.83 -14.37 6.94
CA VAL A 182 -2.04 -14.76 6.22
C VAL A 182 -3.13 -15.11 7.21
N SER A 183 -4.36 -14.80 6.90
CA SER A 183 -5.53 -15.25 7.63
C SER A 183 -6.61 -15.62 6.61
N LEU A 184 -7.06 -16.87 6.67
CA LEU A 184 -8.13 -17.41 5.84
C LEU A 184 -9.38 -17.64 6.69
N ARG A 185 -10.55 -17.42 6.10
CA ARG A 185 -11.84 -17.69 6.72
C ARG A 185 -12.84 -18.17 5.69
N ALA A 186 -13.70 -19.06 6.09
CA ALA A 186 -14.83 -19.53 5.31
C ALA A 186 -16.15 -19.04 5.92
N SER A 187 -17.20 -18.96 5.10
CA SER A 187 -18.55 -18.55 5.56
C SER A 187 -19.57 -19.69 5.60
N GLY A 188 -19.17 -20.88 5.14
CA GLY A 188 -20.06 -22.01 5.02
C GLY A 188 -20.28 -22.79 6.31
N PRO A 189 -21.14 -23.84 6.25
CA PRO A 189 -21.50 -24.64 7.43
C PRO A 189 -20.35 -25.36 8.13
N ILE A 190 -19.23 -25.61 7.44
CA ILE A 190 -18.07 -26.29 8.03
C ILE A 190 -17.01 -25.33 8.59
N ALA A 191 -17.25 -24.02 8.55
CA ALA A 191 -16.28 -23.02 8.98
C ALA A 191 -15.76 -23.23 10.41
N ASP A 192 -16.62 -23.72 11.32
CA ASP A 192 -16.30 -23.95 12.74
C ASP A 192 -16.04 -25.45 13.04
N VAL A 193 -15.77 -26.27 12.01
CA VAL A 193 -15.43 -27.70 12.19
C VAL A 193 -13.92 -27.82 12.44
N PRO A 194 -13.47 -28.47 13.54
CA PRO A 194 -12.05 -28.49 13.91
C PRO A 194 -11.10 -29.02 12.81
N GLU A 195 -11.51 -30.06 12.10
CA GLU A 195 -10.71 -30.64 11.02
C GLU A 195 -10.53 -29.65 9.85
N PHE A 196 -11.55 -28.84 9.56
CA PHE A 196 -11.49 -27.81 8.54
C PHE A 196 -10.68 -26.60 8.99
N GLU A 197 -10.75 -26.22 10.28
CA GLU A 197 -9.89 -25.18 10.85
C GLU A 197 -8.40 -25.59 10.81
N ASP A 198 -8.08 -26.85 11.06
CA ASP A 198 -6.71 -27.39 10.96
C ASP A 198 -6.21 -27.33 9.51
N ASP A 199 -7.05 -27.67 8.52
CA ASP A 199 -6.71 -27.59 7.09
C ASP A 199 -6.55 -26.12 6.62
N LEU A 200 -7.40 -25.20 7.10
CA LEU A 200 -7.20 -23.76 6.85
C LEU A 200 -5.89 -23.25 7.42
N ALA A 201 -5.53 -23.65 8.64
CA ALA A 201 -4.28 -23.26 9.26
C ALA A 201 -3.04 -23.81 8.52
N ALA A 202 -3.15 -25.00 7.94
CA ALA A 202 -2.10 -25.57 7.09
C ALA A 202 -1.94 -24.78 5.78
N GLU A 203 -3.04 -24.38 5.15
CA GLU A 203 -3.06 -23.55 3.94
C GLU A 203 -2.49 -22.15 4.21
N GLU A 204 -2.85 -21.52 5.35
CA GLU A 204 -2.29 -20.24 5.79
C GLU A 204 -0.76 -20.32 5.89
N ALA A 205 -0.23 -21.38 6.54
CA ALA A 205 1.20 -21.57 6.73
C ALA A 205 1.95 -21.81 5.41
N GLU A 206 1.36 -22.56 4.47
CA GLU A 206 1.92 -22.79 3.15
C GLU A 206 2.00 -21.46 2.37
N PHE A 207 0.92 -20.68 2.38
CA PHE A 207 0.87 -19.40 1.70
C PHE A 207 1.81 -18.37 2.31
N GLU A 208 1.95 -18.33 3.65
CA GLU A 208 2.95 -17.48 4.33
C GLU A 208 4.39 -17.82 3.88
N ASP A 209 4.71 -19.11 3.71
CA ASP A 209 6.04 -19.55 3.26
C ASP A 209 6.29 -19.15 1.78
N GLU A 210 5.27 -19.18 0.94
CA GLU A 210 5.37 -18.76 -0.46
C GLU A 210 5.64 -17.25 -0.60
N ILE A 211 5.02 -16.43 0.24
CA ILE A 211 5.12 -14.96 0.16
C ILE A 211 6.13 -14.35 1.16
N LYS A 212 6.90 -15.16 1.85
CA LYS A 212 7.85 -14.68 2.90
C LYS A 212 8.84 -13.61 2.43
N ASP A 213 9.22 -13.65 1.14
CA ASP A 213 10.14 -12.70 0.55
C ASP A 213 9.55 -11.28 0.37
N LEU A 214 8.24 -11.10 0.66
CA LEU A 214 7.58 -9.80 0.68
C LEU A 214 7.88 -8.99 1.95
N ASP A 215 8.70 -9.50 2.88
CA ASP A 215 9.22 -8.78 4.04
C ASP A 215 10.01 -7.53 3.63
N LEU A 216 10.62 -7.56 2.45
CA LEU A 216 11.37 -6.47 1.84
C LEU A 216 10.69 -5.99 0.55
N LEU A 217 9.98 -4.87 0.63
CA LEU A 217 9.23 -4.31 -0.48
C LEU A 217 10.02 -3.18 -1.16
N PRO A 218 10.44 -3.33 -2.44
CA PRO A 218 10.97 -2.21 -3.20
C PRO A 218 9.85 -1.20 -3.49
N PHE A 219 10.17 0.09 -3.39
CA PHE A 219 9.20 1.13 -3.75
C PHE A 219 9.81 2.17 -4.70
N ALA A 220 8.95 2.75 -5.52
CA ALA A 220 9.21 3.93 -6.33
C ALA A 220 8.04 4.89 -6.21
N THR A 221 8.32 6.17 -6.03
CA THR A 221 7.31 7.22 -5.82
C THR A 221 7.70 8.47 -6.57
N ILE A 222 6.73 9.05 -7.28
CA ILE A 222 6.84 10.38 -7.89
C ILE A 222 5.97 11.36 -7.12
N GLY A 223 6.42 12.60 -6.99
CA GLY A 223 5.68 13.65 -6.29
C GLY A 223 5.72 15.00 -6.97
N VAL A 224 4.64 15.77 -6.76
CA VAL A 224 4.61 17.20 -7.06
C VAL A 224 4.79 17.93 -5.73
N VAL A 225 5.83 18.75 -5.65
CA VAL A 225 6.28 19.42 -4.43
C VAL A 225 6.05 20.91 -4.55
N PHE A 226 5.37 21.49 -3.58
CA PHE A 226 5.23 22.93 -3.43
C PHE A 226 6.07 23.40 -2.23
N ARG A 227 7.04 24.27 -2.50
CA ARG A 227 7.94 24.86 -1.50
C ARG A 227 7.52 26.28 -1.18
N PHE A 228 7.53 26.65 0.10
CA PHE A 228 7.10 27.97 0.59
C PHE A 228 7.88 28.40 1.82
#